data_196bbde60f896a0ad3f43cad1664585f
#
_entry.id   196bbde60f896a0ad3f43cad1664585f
#
_cell.length_a   1.000
_cell.length_b   1.000
_cell.length_c   1.000
_cell.angle_alpha   90.00
_cell.angle_beta   90.00
_cell.angle_gamma   90.00
#
_symmetry.space_group_name_H-M   'P 1'
#
loop_
_entity.id
_entity.type
_entity.pdbx_description
1 polymer ?
#
loop_
_entity_poly.entity_id
_entity_poly.type
_entity_poly.pdbx_seq_one_letter_code
_entity_poly.pdbx_strand_id
1 'polypeptide(L)'
;FSTTAYYDSLISNWFQRNSNDTSEKFSTAGKLSSTLRYGENPHQSASLYKSSLQQSGIPYATLLQGKELSYNNINDADAALQLIKEFDKEIPTVAIIKHANPCGVASGASLCEAYTKAFSCDTTSAFGGIIALNQIIDKDSAAEIIKIFTEVIIAPGITDEAKEIFESKSNLRILICLLYTSDAADERQS
;
A
#
# COMPACT_ATOMS: atom_id res chain seq x y z
N PHE A 1 3.83 -30.12 -12.67
CA PHE A 1 2.52 -29.97 -12.03
C PHE A 1 2.23 -28.52 -11.62
N SER A 2 3.13 -27.80 -10.92
CA SER A 2 2.87 -26.42 -10.51
C SER A 2 2.61 -25.48 -11.68
N THR A 3 3.35 -25.63 -12.79
CA THR A 3 3.16 -24.86 -14.02
C THR A 3 1.79 -25.13 -14.66
N THR A 4 1.39 -26.40 -14.72
CA THR A 4 0.10 -26.81 -15.28
C THR A 4 -1.05 -26.29 -14.41
N ALA A 5 -0.98 -26.47 -13.09
CA ALA A 5 -1.98 -25.98 -12.15
C ALA A 5 -2.13 -24.45 -12.22
N TYR A 6 -1.01 -23.72 -12.35
CA TYR A 6 -1.02 -22.27 -12.54
C TYR A 6 -1.75 -21.90 -13.84
N TYR A 7 -1.41 -22.57 -14.95
CA TYR A 7 -2.04 -22.31 -16.26
C TYR A 7 -3.53 -22.61 -16.25
N ASP A 8 -3.94 -23.77 -15.72
CA ASP A 8 -5.35 -24.17 -15.63
C ASP A 8 -6.14 -23.20 -14.73
N SER A 9 -5.54 -22.71 -13.64
CA SER A 9 -6.15 -21.70 -12.78
C SER A 9 -6.39 -20.39 -13.53
N LEU A 10 -5.46 -19.95 -14.40
CA LEU A 10 -5.64 -18.75 -15.22
C LEU A 10 -6.80 -18.91 -16.19
N ILE A 11 -6.89 -20.05 -16.88
CA ILE A 11 -7.98 -20.37 -17.81
C ILE A 11 -9.32 -20.38 -17.07
N SER A 12 -9.40 -21.10 -15.94
CA SER A 12 -10.59 -21.18 -15.11
C SER A 12 -11.09 -19.79 -14.71
N ASN A 13 -10.20 -18.94 -14.21
CA ASN A 13 -10.53 -17.58 -13.79
C ASN A 13 -10.98 -16.71 -14.99
N TRP A 14 -10.38 -16.89 -16.17
CA TRP A 14 -10.76 -16.16 -17.37
C TRP A 14 -12.20 -16.52 -17.79
N PHE A 15 -12.55 -17.80 -17.81
CA PHE A 15 -13.90 -18.24 -18.11
C PHE A 15 -14.93 -17.74 -17.09
N GLN A 16 -14.60 -17.80 -15.79
CA GLN A 16 -15.50 -17.31 -14.73
C GLN A 16 -15.82 -15.81 -14.88
N ARG A 17 -14.84 -14.99 -15.26
CA ARG A 17 -15.04 -13.55 -15.48
C ARG A 17 -15.90 -13.23 -16.70
N ASN A 18 -15.91 -14.11 -17.68
CA ASN A 18 -16.66 -13.95 -18.94
C ASN A 18 -17.96 -14.76 -18.95
N SER A 19 -18.32 -15.41 -17.83
CA SER A 19 -19.57 -16.13 -17.62
C SER A 19 -20.47 -15.35 -16.67
N ASN A 20 -21.78 -15.43 -16.91
CA ASN A 20 -22.78 -14.93 -15.97
C ASN A 20 -23.13 -15.97 -14.88
N ASP A 21 -22.57 -17.16 -14.95
CA ASP A 21 -22.86 -18.24 -14.01
C ASP A 21 -21.91 -18.22 -12.83
N THR A 22 -22.44 -18.45 -11.62
CA THR A 22 -21.63 -18.62 -10.41
C THR A 22 -20.99 -20.01 -10.43
N SER A 23 -19.65 -20.06 -10.44
CA SER A 23 -18.93 -21.32 -10.38
C SER A 23 -18.96 -21.92 -8.95
N GLU A 24 -19.20 -23.23 -8.87
CA GLU A 24 -19.12 -23.97 -7.61
C GLU A 24 -17.68 -24.13 -7.09
N LYS A 25 -16.67 -23.88 -7.93
CA LYS A 25 -15.25 -24.06 -7.59
C LYS A 25 -14.50 -22.76 -7.78
N PHE A 26 -13.64 -22.47 -6.82
CA PHE A 26 -12.74 -21.33 -6.86
C PHE A 26 -11.30 -21.79 -6.97
N SER A 27 -10.52 -21.15 -7.84
CA SER A 27 -9.08 -21.36 -7.97
C SER A 27 -8.36 -20.01 -7.89
N THR A 28 -7.15 -20.02 -7.32
CA THR A 28 -6.27 -18.86 -7.29
C THR A 28 -4.88 -19.25 -7.75
N ALA A 29 -4.20 -18.34 -8.43
CA ALA A 29 -2.85 -18.55 -8.93
C ALA A 29 -2.01 -17.29 -8.75
N GLY A 30 -0.74 -17.46 -8.42
CA GLY A 30 0.21 -16.37 -8.27
C GLY A 30 1.62 -16.80 -8.62
N LYS A 31 2.43 -15.86 -9.09
CA LYS A 31 3.87 -16.03 -9.28
C LYS A 31 4.61 -15.52 -8.06
N LEU A 32 5.62 -16.28 -7.62
CA LEU A 32 6.53 -15.84 -6.55
C LEU A 32 7.18 -14.52 -6.94
N SER A 33 6.98 -13.50 -6.10
CA SER A 33 7.61 -12.19 -6.24
C SER A 33 8.88 -12.09 -5.40
N SER A 34 8.78 -12.47 -4.12
CA SER A 34 9.92 -12.49 -3.21
C SER A 34 9.71 -13.47 -2.07
N THR A 35 10.82 -13.99 -1.52
CA THR A 35 10.85 -14.71 -0.24
C THR A 35 11.16 -13.69 0.84
N LEU A 36 10.30 -13.62 1.86
CA LEU A 36 10.48 -12.67 2.95
C LEU A 36 11.46 -13.25 3.98
N ARG A 37 12.09 -12.36 4.75
CA ARG A 37 13.07 -12.74 5.76
C ARG A 37 12.49 -13.68 6.81
N TYR A 38 11.23 -13.45 7.22
CA TYR A 38 10.43 -14.28 8.12
C TYR A 38 8.95 -13.89 7.97
N GLY A 39 8.05 -14.65 8.58
CA GLY A 39 6.61 -14.36 8.60
C GLY A 39 6.25 -13.29 9.64
N GLU A 40 5.11 -13.46 10.28
CA GLU A 40 4.69 -12.59 11.39
C GLU A 40 5.70 -12.66 12.56
N ASN A 41 6.20 -13.86 12.83
CA ASN A 41 7.19 -14.14 13.87
C ASN A 41 8.48 -14.69 13.27
N PRO A 42 9.65 -14.51 13.94
CA PRO A 42 10.97 -14.90 13.42
C PRO A 42 11.15 -16.36 13.05
N HIS A 43 10.38 -17.27 13.65
CA HIS A 43 10.45 -18.71 13.37
C HIS A 43 9.58 -19.17 12.19
N GLN A 44 8.80 -18.27 11.61
CA GLN A 44 7.91 -18.55 10.48
C GLN A 44 8.58 -18.17 9.16
N SER A 45 8.35 -18.96 8.11
CA SER A 45 8.69 -18.59 6.74
C SER A 45 7.53 -17.88 6.05
N ALA A 46 7.82 -16.94 5.15
CA ALA A 46 6.82 -16.28 4.34
C ALA A 46 7.34 -15.98 2.94
N SER A 47 6.42 -15.92 1.99
CA SER A 47 6.70 -15.55 0.61
C SER A 47 5.58 -14.69 0.05
N LEU A 48 5.95 -13.71 -0.75
CA LEU A 48 5.02 -12.83 -1.44
C LEU A 48 4.79 -13.34 -2.86
N TYR A 49 3.53 -13.54 -3.22
CA TYR A 49 3.10 -13.92 -4.57
C TYR A 49 2.28 -12.80 -5.20
N LYS A 50 2.50 -12.56 -6.48
CA LYS A 50 1.67 -11.67 -7.29
C LYS A 50 0.63 -12.46 -8.05
N SER A 51 -0.63 -12.09 -7.90
CA SER A 51 -1.73 -12.64 -8.71
C SER A 51 -1.67 -12.05 -10.12
N SER A 52 -1.86 -12.86 -11.14
CA SER A 52 -1.99 -12.39 -12.52
C SER A 52 -3.33 -11.71 -12.82
N LEU A 53 -4.29 -11.85 -11.90
CA LEU A 53 -5.65 -11.35 -12.05
C LEU A 53 -5.85 -9.97 -11.44
N GLN A 54 -4.98 -9.57 -10.52
CA GLN A 54 -5.02 -8.30 -9.83
C GLN A 54 -3.72 -7.55 -10.14
N GLN A 55 -3.82 -6.27 -10.50
CA GLN A 55 -2.67 -5.43 -10.85
C GLN A 55 -2.53 -4.22 -9.90
N SER A 56 -3.25 -4.20 -8.79
CA SER A 56 -3.22 -3.15 -7.78
C SER A 56 -2.99 -3.72 -6.39
N GLY A 57 -2.56 -2.88 -5.46
CA GLY A 57 -2.29 -3.25 -4.07
C GLY A 57 -0.79 -3.28 -3.74
N ILE A 58 -0.48 -3.54 -2.49
CA ILE A 58 0.90 -3.50 -1.97
C ILE A 58 1.90 -4.37 -2.75
N PRO A 59 1.55 -5.59 -3.22
CA PRO A 59 2.48 -6.38 -4.04
C PRO A 59 2.92 -5.72 -5.35
N TYR A 60 2.15 -4.76 -5.84
CA TYR A 60 2.39 -4.05 -7.12
C TYR A 60 2.90 -2.62 -6.92
N ALA A 61 2.99 -2.15 -5.68
CA ALA A 61 3.53 -0.84 -5.36
C ALA A 61 5.01 -0.74 -5.74
N THR A 62 5.44 0.44 -6.17
CA THR A 62 6.84 0.75 -6.42
C THR A 62 7.50 1.22 -5.13
N LEU A 63 8.54 0.53 -4.69
CA LEU A 63 9.38 0.97 -3.58
C LEU A 63 10.39 2.01 -4.11
N LEU A 64 10.16 3.29 -3.77
CA LEU A 64 11.05 4.39 -4.18
C LEU A 64 12.27 4.52 -3.28
N GLN A 65 12.10 4.26 -1.98
CA GLN A 65 13.14 4.45 -0.98
C GLN A 65 13.01 3.39 0.12
N GLY A 66 14.12 3.10 0.79
CA GLY A 66 14.19 2.23 1.96
C GLY A 66 14.54 0.78 1.62
N LYS A 67 14.52 -0.06 2.66
CA LYS A 67 14.80 -1.50 2.55
C LYS A 67 13.55 -2.28 2.11
N GLU A 68 13.75 -3.53 1.70
CA GLU A 68 12.65 -4.46 1.44
C GLU A 68 11.65 -4.51 2.59
N LEU A 69 10.39 -4.74 2.23
CA LEU A 69 9.30 -4.86 3.19
C LEU A 69 9.39 -6.17 3.97
N SER A 70 9.16 -6.11 5.27
CA SER A 70 8.89 -7.30 6.09
C SER A 70 7.44 -7.76 5.91
N TYR A 71 7.13 -8.97 6.40
CA TYR A 71 5.75 -9.45 6.47
C TYR A 71 4.83 -8.44 7.19
N ASN A 72 5.26 -7.94 8.35
CA ASN A 72 4.47 -6.98 9.13
C ASN A 72 4.29 -5.65 8.39
N ASN A 73 5.33 -5.17 7.69
CA ASN A 73 5.17 -3.98 6.86
C ASN A 73 4.15 -4.18 5.74
N ILE A 74 4.13 -5.35 5.09
CA ILE A 74 3.16 -5.66 4.03
C ILE A 74 1.74 -5.72 4.60
N ASN A 75 1.55 -6.39 5.73
CA ASN A 75 0.26 -6.53 6.38
C ASN A 75 -0.32 -5.17 6.82
N ASP A 76 0.51 -4.37 7.51
CA ASP A 76 0.11 -3.05 7.98
C ASP A 76 -0.10 -2.07 6.81
N ALA A 77 0.73 -2.17 5.76
CA ALA A 77 0.61 -1.37 4.55
C ALA A 77 -0.68 -1.70 3.78
N ASP A 78 -1.05 -2.97 3.70
CA ASP A 78 -2.31 -3.37 3.05
C ASP A 78 -3.52 -2.84 3.83
N ALA A 79 -3.52 -2.95 5.15
CA ALA A 79 -4.56 -2.37 5.99
C ALA A 79 -4.68 -0.85 5.81
N ALA A 80 -3.54 -0.14 5.73
CA ALA A 80 -3.51 1.29 5.48
C ALA A 80 -4.06 1.66 4.10
N LEU A 81 -3.67 0.89 3.08
CA LEU A 81 -4.13 1.06 1.70
C LEU A 81 -5.63 0.81 1.56
N GLN A 82 -6.16 -0.25 2.18
CA GLN A 82 -7.59 -0.53 2.14
C GLN A 82 -8.38 0.59 2.83
N LEU A 83 -7.94 1.03 4.00
CA LEU A 83 -8.62 2.09 4.73
C LEU A 83 -8.64 3.41 3.95
N ILE A 84 -7.50 3.84 3.37
CA ILE A 84 -7.44 5.13 2.68
C ILE A 84 -8.29 5.16 1.40
N LYS A 85 -8.51 4.00 0.76
CA LYS A 85 -9.37 3.87 -0.43
C LYS A 85 -10.86 4.10 -0.18
N GLU A 86 -11.30 4.01 1.06
CA GLU A 86 -12.70 4.26 1.44
C GLU A 86 -13.05 5.76 1.42
N PHE A 87 -12.04 6.64 1.30
CA PHE A 87 -12.24 8.08 1.30
C PHE A 87 -12.25 8.66 -0.11
N ASP A 88 -12.99 9.76 -0.28
CA ASP A 88 -13.05 10.49 -1.54
C ASP A 88 -11.65 11.00 -1.92
N LYS A 89 -11.22 10.68 -3.16
CA LYS A 89 -9.92 11.08 -3.68
C LYS A 89 -9.73 12.60 -3.79
N GLU A 90 -10.82 13.37 -3.92
CA GLU A 90 -10.78 14.82 -4.03
C GLU A 90 -10.57 15.50 -2.67
N ILE A 91 -10.83 14.81 -1.56
CA ILE A 91 -10.68 15.35 -0.21
C ILE A 91 -9.36 14.85 0.39
N PRO A 92 -8.35 15.72 0.61
CA PRO A 92 -7.09 15.31 1.20
C PRO A 92 -7.29 14.53 2.50
N THR A 93 -6.88 13.29 2.54
CA THR A 93 -7.10 12.38 3.67
C THR A 93 -5.82 11.61 4.00
N VAL A 94 -5.57 11.42 5.28
CA VAL A 94 -4.42 10.68 5.81
C VAL A 94 -4.90 9.66 6.83
N ALA A 95 -4.41 8.44 6.71
CA ALA A 95 -4.59 7.36 7.68
C ALA A 95 -3.24 6.95 8.28
N ILE A 96 -3.18 6.81 9.60
CA ILE A 96 -2.01 6.32 10.33
C ILE A 96 -2.37 4.97 10.94
N ILE A 97 -1.63 3.94 10.59
CA ILE A 97 -1.89 2.54 10.97
C ILE A 97 -0.72 1.98 11.78
N LYS A 98 -1.04 1.19 12.78
CA LYS A 98 -0.07 0.38 13.50
C LYS A 98 -0.69 -0.96 13.90
N HIS A 99 0.02 -2.07 13.60
CA HIS A 99 -0.49 -3.44 13.86
C HIS A 99 -1.86 -3.65 13.22
N ALA A 100 -2.00 -3.26 11.94
CA ALA A 100 -3.22 -3.32 11.14
C ALA A 100 -4.45 -2.58 11.72
N ASN A 101 -4.25 -1.69 12.71
CA ASN A 101 -5.32 -0.89 13.31
C ASN A 101 -5.03 0.60 13.15
N PRO A 102 -6.08 1.44 12.98
CA PRO A 102 -5.91 2.88 12.85
C PRO A 102 -5.55 3.52 14.21
N CYS A 103 -4.44 4.27 14.23
CA CYS A 103 -4.09 5.19 15.31
C CYS A 103 -4.80 6.54 15.12
N GLY A 104 -5.03 6.93 13.87
CA GLY A 104 -5.75 8.14 13.53
C GLY A 104 -6.05 8.21 12.04
N VAL A 105 -7.20 8.79 11.71
CA VAL A 105 -7.62 9.06 10.34
C VAL A 105 -8.27 10.43 10.31
N ALA A 106 -7.91 11.25 9.33
CA ALA A 106 -8.51 12.56 9.19
C ALA A 106 -8.45 13.08 7.77
N SER A 107 -9.43 13.93 7.44
CA SER A 107 -9.45 14.73 6.24
C SER A 107 -9.22 16.20 6.56
N GLY A 108 -8.69 16.96 5.61
CA GLY A 108 -8.39 18.37 5.77
C GLY A 108 -8.47 19.15 4.45
N ALA A 109 -8.21 20.44 4.51
CA ALA A 109 -8.12 21.28 3.33
C ALA A 109 -6.78 21.04 2.55
N SER A 110 -5.79 20.41 3.20
CA SER A 110 -4.54 19.97 2.62
C SER A 110 -4.09 18.66 3.26
N LEU A 111 -3.14 17.94 2.62
CA LEU A 111 -2.55 16.74 3.21
C LEU A 111 -1.82 17.04 4.52
N CYS A 112 -1.15 18.19 4.62
CA CYS A 112 -0.47 18.63 5.83
C CYS A 112 -1.46 18.80 7.01
N GLU A 113 -2.62 19.41 6.77
CA GLU A 113 -3.68 19.55 7.77
C GLU A 113 -4.27 18.18 8.13
N ALA A 114 -4.58 17.36 7.14
CA ALA A 114 -5.09 16.01 7.34
C ALA A 114 -4.13 15.16 8.18
N TYR A 115 -2.82 15.21 7.88
CA TYR A 115 -1.80 14.52 8.66
C TYR A 115 -1.74 15.00 10.11
N THR A 116 -1.74 16.32 10.32
CA THR A 116 -1.68 16.89 11.67
C THR A 116 -2.88 16.46 12.51
N LYS A 117 -4.07 16.47 11.93
CA LYS A 117 -5.30 15.98 12.59
C LYS A 117 -5.25 14.49 12.88
N ALA A 118 -4.86 13.67 11.90
CA ALA A 118 -4.74 12.21 12.09
C ALA A 118 -3.70 11.88 13.17
N PHE A 119 -2.55 12.55 13.17
CA PHE A 119 -1.50 12.38 14.17
C PHE A 119 -1.97 12.76 15.58
N SER A 120 -2.79 13.82 15.70
CA SER A 120 -3.29 14.29 17.01
C SER A 120 -4.27 13.32 17.67
N CYS A 121 -4.83 12.33 16.96
CA CYS A 121 -5.73 11.33 17.52
C CYS A 121 -5.03 10.44 18.55
N ASP A 122 -3.80 9.98 18.23
CA ASP A 122 -2.96 9.20 19.15
C ASP A 122 -1.48 9.36 18.75
N THR A 123 -0.85 10.37 19.32
CA THR A 123 0.55 10.71 19.04
C THR A 123 1.54 9.63 19.53
N THR A 124 1.15 8.85 20.53
CA THR A 124 1.99 7.79 21.11
C THR A 124 2.02 6.58 20.21
N SER A 125 0.85 6.10 19.78
CA SER A 125 0.75 4.91 18.91
C SER A 125 1.21 5.18 17.48
N ALA A 126 1.12 6.43 17.00
CA ALA A 126 1.57 6.82 15.66
C ALA A 126 3.10 6.66 15.46
N PHE A 127 3.88 6.65 16.53
CA PHE A 127 5.34 6.45 16.45
C PHE A 127 5.66 5.04 15.91
N GLY A 128 6.41 4.97 14.82
CA GLY A 128 6.76 3.72 14.12
C GLY A 128 5.59 3.09 13.36
N GLY A 129 4.54 3.86 13.09
CA GLY A 129 3.41 3.42 12.28
C GLY A 129 3.66 3.55 10.78
N ILE A 130 2.62 3.23 10.02
CA ILE A 130 2.52 3.37 8.57
C ILE A 130 1.54 4.50 8.25
N ILE A 131 1.91 5.36 7.31
CA ILE A 131 1.10 6.50 6.89
C ILE A 131 0.64 6.27 5.45
N ALA A 132 -0.67 6.28 5.23
CA ALA A 132 -1.27 6.27 3.90
C ALA A 132 -1.93 7.62 3.60
N LEU A 133 -1.64 8.16 2.41
CA LEU A 133 -2.19 9.41 1.92
C LEU A 133 -2.94 9.14 0.61
N ASN A 134 -4.09 9.79 0.40
CA ASN A 134 -4.89 9.58 -0.81
C ASN A 134 -4.52 10.49 -1.98
N GLN A 135 -3.58 11.40 -1.80
CA GLN A 135 -3.09 12.32 -2.84
C GLN A 135 -1.56 12.34 -2.88
N ILE A 136 -0.98 13.01 -3.89
CA ILE A 136 0.47 13.17 -4.09
C ILE A 136 1.07 13.92 -2.90
N ILE A 137 2.12 13.35 -2.31
CA ILE A 137 2.81 13.95 -1.17
C ILE A 137 3.52 15.22 -1.63
N ASP A 138 3.16 16.33 -1.02
CA ASP A 138 3.80 17.63 -1.22
C ASP A 138 4.89 17.91 -0.18
N LYS A 139 5.63 19.00 -0.40
CA LYS A 139 6.71 19.46 0.47
C LYS A 139 6.27 19.68 1.92
N ASP A 140 5.10 20.32 2.11
CA ASP A 140 4.63 20.72 3.42
C ASP A 140 4.23 19.50 4.27
N SER A 141 3.54 18.54 3.64
CA SER A 141 3.21 17.27 4.28
C SER A 141 4.46 16.46 4.62
N ALA A 142 5.44 16.41 3.72
CA ALA A 142 6.69 15.71 3.96
C ALA A 142 7.46 16.32 5.15
N ALA A 143 7.50 17.65 5.26
CA ALA A 143 8.16 18.37 6.34
C ALA A 143 7.52 18.08 7.72
N GLU A 144 6.23 17.83 7.78
CA GLU A 144 5.55 17.44 9.02
C GLU A 144 5.77 15.94 9.33
N ILE A 145 5.59 15.08 8.34
CA ILE A 145 5.70 13.62 8.51
C ILE A 145 7.11 13.23 8.99
N ILE A 146 8.16 13.87 8.48
CA ILE A 146 9.56 13.50 8.80
C ILE A 146 9.95 13.77 10.25
N LYS A 147 9.18 14.55 10.99
CA LYS A 147 9.47 14.90 12.40
C LYS A 147 9.36 13.72 13.34
N ILE A 148 8.58 12.69 12.97
CA ILE A 148 8.45 11.47 13.76
C ILE A 148 9.07 10.28 13.03
N PHE A 149 9.35 9.23 13.79
CA PHE A 149 9.75 7.96 13.21
C PHE A 149 8.53 7.28 12.56
N THR A 150 8.63 7.02 11.26
CA THR A 150 7.64 6.33 10.43
C THR A 150 8.32 5.19 9.71
N GLU A 151 7.71 4.00 9.65
CA GLU A 151 8.31 2.84 8.97
C GLU A 151 8.03 2.83 7.48
N VAL A 152 6.79 3.13 7.08
CA VAL A 152 6.35 3.11 5.68
C VAL A 152 5.41 4.27 5.41
N ILE A 153 5.56 4.88 4.24
CA ILE A 153 4.61 5.84 3.67
C ILE A 153 4.05 5.25 2.38
N ILE A 154 2.74 5.42 2.16
CA ILE A 154 2.03 4.96 0.97
C ILE A 154 1.26 6.13 0.37
N ALA A 155 1.45 6.38 -0.92
CA ALA A 155 0.74 7.45 -1.63
C ALA A 155 0.63 7.12 -3.13
N PRO A 156 -0.25 7.80 -3.90
CA PRO A 156 -0.31 7.66 -5.35
C PRO A 156 0.91 8.30 -6.05
N GLY A 157 1.62 9.21 -5.39
CA GLY A 157 2.79 9.88 -5.93
C GLY A 157 3.50 10.74 -4.88
N ILE A 158 4.60 11.37 -5.28
CA ILE A 158 5.41 12.24 -4.43
C ILE A 158 6.09 13.31 -5.29
N THR A 159 6.14 14.55 -4.84
CA THR A 159 6.89 15.61 -5.52
C THR A 159 8.40 15.47 -5.29
N ASP A 160 9.21 16.09 -6.16
CA ASP A 160 10.68 16.00 -6.02
C ASP A 160 11.16 16.69 -4.75
N GLU A 161 10.54 17.81 -4.36
CA GLU A 161 10.85 18.51 -3.11
C GLU A 161 10.54 17.66 -1.87
N ALA A 162 9.46 16.87 -1.91
CA ALA A 162 9.13 15.96 -0.82
C ALA A 162 10.11 14.77 -0.74
N LYS A 163 10.58 14.26 -1.89
CA LYS A 163 11.65 13.23 -1.93
C LYS A 163 12.93 13.72 -1.26
N GLU A 164 13.41 14.93 -1.61
CA GLU A 164 14.61 15.52 -1.02
C GLU A 164 14.53 15.58 0.51
N ILE A 165 13.35 15.91 1.07
CA ILE A 165 13.14 15.92 2.51
C ILE A 165 13.32 14.51 3.11
N PHE A 166 12.73 13.49 2.46
CA PHE A 166 12.77 12.12 2.97
C PHE A 166 14.13 11.42 2.79
N GLU A 167 15.00 11.88 1.89
CA GLU A 167 16.35 11.32 1.70
C GLU A 167 17.17 11.31 3.00
N SER A 168 16.92 12.28 3.91
CA SER A 168 17.57 12.32 5.24
C SER A 168 17.24 11.10 6.12
N LYS A 169 16.21 10.31 5.80
CA LYS A 169 15.74 9.12 6.52
C LYS A 169 15.84 7.86 5.65
N SER A 170 17.06 7.44 5.34
CA SER A 170 17.33 6.31 4.41
C SER A 170 16.63 4.99 4.72
N ASN A 171 16.19 4.77 5.96
CA ASN A 171 15.45 3.57 6.37
C ASN A 171 13.92 3.69 6.20
N LEU A 172 13.40 4.91 5.97
CA LEU A 172 11.99 5.14 5.68
C LEU A 172 11.65 4.51 4.32
N ARG A 173 10.61 3.70 4.29
CA ARG A 173 10.13 3.09 3.05
C ARG A 173 9.03 3.96 2.44
N ILE A 174 9.17 4.26 1.15
CA ILE A 174 8.18 5.04 0.41
C ILE A 174 7.64 4.16 -0.70
N LEU A 175 6.35 3.85 -0.62
CA LEU A 175 5.60 3.04 -1.58
C LEU A 175 4.71 3.93 -2.43
N ILE A 176 4.92 3.90 -3.72
CA ILE A 176 3.98 4.50 -4.67
C ILE A 176 3.04 3.41 -5.17
N CYS A 177 1.76 3.62 -4.92
CA CYS A 177 0.71 2.65 -5.23
C CYS A 177 -0.51 3.38 -5.81
N LEU A 178 -1.01 2.89 -6.95
CA LEU A 178 -2.28 3.38 -7.49
C LEU A 178 -3.41 3.02 -6.53
N LEU A 179 -4.11 4.03 -6.04
CA LEU A 179 -5.17 3.86 -5.06
C LEU A 179 -6.49 3.42 -5.72
N TYR A 180 -6.76 3.90 -6.93
CA TYR A 180 -8.01 3.67 -7.64
C TYR A 180 -7.78 2.98 -8.98
N THR A 181 -8.69 2.09 -9.39
CA THR A 181 -8.59 1.35 -10.67
C THR A 181 -8.81 2.24 -11.90
N SER A 182 -9.44 3.40 -11.76
CA SER A 182 -9.58 4.39 -12.82
C SER A 182 -8.24 5.03 -13.22
N ASP A 183 -7.30 5.14 -12.28
CA ASP A 183 -5.97 5.70 -12.55
C ASP A 183 -5.14 4.81 -13.47
N ALA A 184 -5.38 3.48 -13.43
CA ALA A 184 -4.71 2.52 -14.31
C ALA A 184 -5.26 2.50 -15.75
N ALA A 185 -6.43 3.09 -16.01
CA ALA A 185 -7.03 3.18 -17.34
C ALA A 185 -6.48 4.39 -18.11
N ASP A 186 -6.21 5.50 -17.43
CA ASP A 186 -5.68 6.73 -18.04
C ASP A 186 -4.22 6.58 -18.51
N GLU A 187 -3.40 5.80 -17.80
CA GLU A 187 -2.00 5.53 -18.23
C GLU A 187 -1.90 4.68 -19.52
N ARG A 188 -2.99 3.97 -19.92
CA ARG A 188 -2.99 3.17 -21.16
C ARG A 188 -3.42 3.96 -22.40
N GLN A 189 -3.83 5.23 -22.26
CA GLN A 189 -4.26 6.11 -23.35
C GLN A 189 -3.24 7.20 -23.68
N SER A 190 -2.13 7.28 -22.97
CA SER A 190 -0.99 8.17 -23.22
C SER A 190 0.20 7.37 -23.78
#